data_ff627d0f27083d80bee68f97c692b955
#
_entry.id   ff627d0f27083d80bee68f97c692b955
#
_cell.length_a   1.000
_cell.length_b   1.000
_cell.length_c   1.000
_cell.angle_alpha   90.00
_cell.angle_beta   90.00
_cell.angle_gamma   90.00
#
_symmetry.space_group_name_H-M   'P 1'
#
loop_
_entity.id
_entity.type
_entity.pdbx_description
1 polymer ?
#
loop_
_entity_poly.entity_id
_entity_poly.type
_entity_poly.pdbx_seq_one_letter_code
_entity_poly.pdbx_strand_id
1 'polypeptide(L)'
;MPVALMVVFALSRIPGMLPQNFSAAYALVFCAGVYFTGRLAWWLPLATLLLTDVGLNLYYLQLGWNVFDLPVLKYQLFNYAAYVFLIWLGRRFSPKASFVGLLGGGVLGAILFYLITNTASWLFNPFGNPEYTRNLIGLLKALTTGTAGWPQTWEFFRNTLLSGGLFTGLFVGAMKLTEASESAKEKGAEEKPAEEPEAEPAPGEAKA
;
A
#
# COMPACT_ATOMS: atom_id res chain seq x y z
N MET A 1 -8.64 -11.65 -2.24
CA MET A 1 -8.02 -10.56 -1.45
C MET A 1 -7.16 -9.58 -2.25
N PRO A 2 -6.11 -9.95 -3.04
CA PRO A 2 -5.26 -8.95 -3.72
C PRO A 2 -6.02 -7.95 -4.58
N VAL A 3 -6.99 -8.41 -5.38
CA VAL A 3 -7.81 -7.56 -6.25
C VAL A 3 -8.62 -6.54 -5.45
N ALA A 4 -9.23 -6.94 -4.32
CA ALA A 4 -9.98 -6.01 -3.47
C ALA A 4 -9.07 -4.89 -2.91
N LEU A 5 -7.83 -5.22 -2.52
CA LEU A 5 -6.85 -4.23 -2.07
C LEU A 5 -6.49 -3.25 -3.20
N MET A 6 -6.33 -3.74 -4.43
CA MET A 6 -6.07 -2.88 -5.60
C MET A 6 -7.24 -1.95 -5.90
N VAL A 7 -8.48 -2.43 -5.77
CA VAL A 7 -9.69 -1.61 -5.95
C VAL A 7 -9.77 -0.51 -4.89
N VAL A 8 -9.60 -0.84 -3.61
CA VAL A 8 -9.58 0.16 -2.51
C VAL A 8 -8.49 1.19 -2.75
N PHE A 9 -7.31 0.74 -3.17
CA PHE A 9 -6.23 1.65 -3.52
C PHE A 9 -6.60 2.57 -4.69
N ALA A 10 -7.11 2.04 -5.80
CA ALA A 10 -7.49 2.83 -6.96
C ALA A 10 -8.56 3.88 -6.60
N LEU A 11 -9.59 3.49 -5.83
CA LEU A 11 -10.61 4.41 -5.33
C LEU A 11 -10.02 5.51 -4.44
N SER A 12 -9.06 5.19 -3.57
CA SER A 12 -8.41 6.17 -2.70
C SER A 12 -7.62 7.24 -3.45
N ARG A 13 -7.39 7.06 -4.75
CA ARG A 13 -6.67 8.01 -5.61
C ARG A 13 -7.57 8.92 -6.45
N ILE A 14 -8.90 8.75 -6.38
CA ILE A 14 -9.83 9.61 -7.12
C ILE A 14 -9.70 11.06 -6.60
N PRO A 15 -9.41 12.03 -7.49
CA PRO A 15 -9.25 13.43 -7.09
C PRO A 15 -10.48 13.97 -6.35
N GLY A 16 -10.26 14.67 -5.24
CA GLY A 16 -11.33 15.27 -4.44
C GLY A 16 -12.09 14.31 -3.50
N MET A 17 -11.87 13.00 -3.59
CA MET A 17 -12.51 12.03 -2.69
C MET A 17 -11.89 12.03 -1.29
N LEU A 18 -10.58 12.16 -1.20
CA LEU A 18 -9.82 12.15 0.05
C LEU A 18 -8.92 13.40 0.14
N PRO A 19 -8.49 13.78 1.35
CA PRO A 19 -7.53 14.87 1.52
C PRO A 19 -6.23 14.62 0.74
N GLN A 20 -5.51 15.67 0.41
CA GLN A 20 -4.22 15.56 -0.30
C GLN A 20 -3.26 14.65 0.48
N ASN A 21 -2.56 13.77 -0.23
CA ASN A 21 -1.68 12.73 0.33
C ASN A 21 -2.33 11.73 1.30
N PHE A 22 -3.65 11.71 1.42
CA PHE A 22 -4.37 10.67 2.14
C PHE A 22 -4.69 9.53 1.17
N SER A 23 -3.81 8.53 1.10
CA SER A 23 -3.89 7.46 0.09
C SER A 23 -3.57 6.10 0.68
N ALA A 24 -4.18 5.06 0.13
CA ALA A 24 -3.86 3.68 0.44
C ALA A 24 -2.52 3.20 -0.16
N ALA A 25 -1.84 4.03 -0.97
CA ALA A 25 -0.61 3.66 -1.69
C ALA A 25 0.49 3.14 -0.77
N TYR A 26 0.74 3.83 0.35
CA TYR A 26 1.80 3.48 1.31
C TYR A 26 1.57 2.10 1.92
N ALA A 27 0.33 1.86 2.37
CA ALA A 27 -0.10 0.59 2.94
C ALA A 27 -0.07 -0.54 1.91
N LEU A 28 -0.57 -0.26 0.67
CA LEU A 28 -0.60 -1.23 -0.41
C LEU A 28 0.79 -1.77 -0.73
N VAL A 29 1.75 -0.87 -0.98
CA VAL A 29 3.11 -1.29 -1.39
C VAL A 29 3.84 -2.00 -0.24
N PHE A 30 3.65 -1.56 1.00
CA PHE A 30 4.18 -2.25 2.18
C PHE A 30 3.55 -3.64 2.33
N CYS A 31 2.22 -3.74 2.33
CA CYS A 31 1.52 -5.02 2.47
C CYS A 31 1.78 -5.97 1.30
N ALA A 32 1.94 -5.45 0.07
CA ALA A 32 2.37 -6.27 -1.06
C ALA A 32 3.75 -6.89 -0.84
N GLY A 33 4.67 -6.14 -0.24
CA GLY A 33 5.96 -6.65 0.19
C GLY A 33 5.87 -7.75 1.24
N VAL A 34 4.93 -7.63 2.19
CA VAL A 34 4.70 -8.63 3.26
C VAL A 34 4.05 -9.91 2.73
N TYR A 35 2.95 -9.78 1.98
CA TYR A 35 2.04 -10.90 1.70
C TYR A 35 2.22 -11.53 0.32
N PHE A 36 2.77 -10.80 -0.66
CA PHE A 36 2.92 -11.36 -2.00
C PHE A 36 4.29 -12.00 -2.18
N THR A 37 4.32 -13.11 -2.92
CA THR A 37 5.55 -13.87 -3.15
C THR A 37 6.18 -13.56 -4.51
N GLY A 38 7.47 -13.79 -4.63
CA GLY A 38 8.21 -13.70 -5.89
C GLY A 38 8.10 -12.34 -6.57
N ARG A 39 7.91 -12.36 -7.89
CA ARG A 39 7.82 -11.15 -8.73
C ARG A 39 6.51 -10.38 -8.53
N LEU A 40 5.45 -11.06 -8.08
CA LEU A 40 4.14 -10.45 -7.88
C LEU A 40 4.17 -9.33 -6.83
N ALA A 41 5.01 -9.47 -5.79
CA ALA A 41 5.20 -8.44 -4.76
C ALA A 41 5.67 -7.10 -5.33
N TRP A 42 6.34 -7.11 -6.47
CA TRP A 42 6.86 -5.92 -7.14
C TRP A 42 5.93 -5.43 -8.23
N TRP A 43 5.61 -6.31 -9.19
CA TRP A 43 4.90 -5.89 -10.40
C TRP A 43 3.46 -5.46 -10.14
N LEU A 44 2.74 -6.17 -9.27
CA LEU A 44 1.32 -5.87 -9.05
C LEU A 44 1.10 -4.48 -8.43
N PRO A 45 1.75 -4.11 -7.31
CA PRO A 45 1.56 -2.77 -6.75
C PRO A 45 2.12 -1.66 -7.65
N LEU A 46 3.28 -1.88 -8.29
CA LEU A 46 3.87 -0.87 -9.17
C LEU A 46 3.05 -0.66 -10.44
N ALA A 47 2.51 -1.72 -11.04
CA ALA A 47 1.60 -1.60 -12.18
C ALA A 47 0.30 -0.89 -11.80
N THR A 48 -0.27 -1.18 -10.63
CA THR A 48 -1.47 -0.49 -10.13
C THR A 48 -1.19 1.00 -9.89
N LEU A 49 -0.04 1.34 -9.30
CA LEU A 49 0.42 2.73 -9.16
C LEU A 49 0.52 3.40 -10.53
N LEU A 50 1.20 2.78 -11.48
CA LEU A 50 1.39 3.34 -12.82
C LEU A 50 0.05 3.58 -13.53
N LEU A 51 -0.85 2.61 -13.51
CA LEU A 51 -2.17 2.75 -14.14
C LEU A 51 -2.99 3.90 -13.53
N THR A 52 -2.96 4.02 -12.20
CA THR A 52 -3.65 5.12 -11.51
C THR A 52 -2.98 6.47 -11.73
N ASP A 53 -1.63 6.51 -11.84
CA ASP A 53 -0.91 7.73 -12.17
C ASP A 53 -1.20 8.19 -13.61
N VAL A 54 -1.31 7.27 -14.57
CA VAL A 54 -1.76 7.61 -15.92
C VAL A 54 -3.15 8.25 -15.89
N GLY A 55 -4.09 7.67 -15.14
CA GLY A 55 -5.43 8.24 -14.97
C GLY A 55 -5.41 9.63 -14.34
N LEU A 56 -4.61 9.83 -13.29
CA LEU A 56 -4.42 11.13 -12.64
C LEU A 56 -3.77 12.16 -13.57
N ASN A 57 -2.75 11.77 -14.31
CA ASN A 57 -2.07 12.66 -15.24
C ASN A 57 -3.03 13.11 -16.37
N LEU A 58 -3.85 12.20 -16.90
CA LEU A 58 -4.89 12.55 -17.87
C LEU A 58 -5.90 13.54 -17.29
N TYR A 59 -6.34 13.33 -16.05
CA TYR A 59 -7.22 14.27 -15.35
C TYR A 59 -6.59 15.65 -15.20
N TYR A 60 -5.34 15.73 -14.73
CA TYR A 60 -4.64 17.01 -14.57
C TYR A 60 -4.35 17.72 -15.90
N LEU A 61 -4.08 16.96 -16.98
CA LEU A 61 -3.97 17.53 -18.32
C LEU A 61 -5.27 18.22 -18.78
N GLN A 62 -6.43 17.64 -18.48
CA GLN A 62 -7.74 18.25 -18.78
C GLN A 62 -7.96 19.57 -17.99
N LEU A 63 -7.30 19.70 -16.82
CA LEU A 63 -7.31 20.94 -16.03
C LEU A 63 -6.25 21.96 -16.49
N GLY A 64 -5.54 21.69 -17.56
CA GLY A 64 -4.51 22.57 -18.11
C GLY A 64 -3.12 22.48 -17.45
N TRP A 65 -2.89 21.44 -16.64
CA TRP A 65 -1.58 21.24 -16.00
C TRP A 65 -0.64 20.50 -16.94
N ASN A 66 0.60 20.96 -17.05
CA ASN A 66 1.63 20.27 -17.85
C ASN A 66 2.31 19.17 -16.99
N VAL A 67 1.73 17.97 -17.01
CA VAL A 67 2.22 16.81 -16.24
C VAL A 67 3.45 16.14 -16.84
N PHE A 68 3.83 16.50 -18.09
CA PHE A 68 5.01 15.97 -18.76
C PHE A 68 6.24 16.88 -18.64
N ASP A 69 6.15 17.96 -17.88
CA ASP A 69 7.31 18.79 -17.58
C ASP A 69 8.37 17.99 -16.84
N LEU A 70 9.63 18.23 -17.18
CA LEU A 70 10.77 17.53 -16.61
C LEU A 70 10.81 17.59 -15.07
N PRO A 71 10.49 18.72 -14.40
CA PRO A 71 10.35 18.79 -12.95
C PRO A 71 9.32 17.81 -12.38
N VAL A 72 8.15 17.70 -13.01
CA VAL A 72 7.07 16.78 -12.59
C VAL A 72 7.51 15.33 -12.74
N LEU A 73 8.11 14.98 -13.88
CA LEU A 73 8.62 13.62 -14.12
C LEU A 73 9.71 13.23 -13.13
N LYS A 74 10.64 14.14 -12.81
CA LYS A 74 11.66 13.91 -11.77
C LYS A 74 11.02 13.67 -10.40
N TYR A 75 10.02 14.46 -10.03
CA TYR A 75 9.31 14.30 -8.77
C TYR A 75 8.57 12.94 -8.71
N GLN A 76 7.92 12.53 -9.79
CA GLN A 76 7.30 11.20 -9.88
C GLN A 76 8.32 10.09 -9.70
N LEU A 77 9.51 10.20 -10.31
CA LEU A 77 10.58 9.21 -10.14
C LEU A 77 10.99 9.03 -8.67
N PHE A 78 11.07 10.12 -7.89
CA PHE A 78 11.36 10.04 -6.45
C PHE A 78 10.28 9.29 -5.69
N ASN A 79 9.00 9.50 -6.04
CA ASN A 79 7.89 8.76 -5.45
C ASN A 79 7.99 7.26 -5.75
N TYR A 80 8.30 6.88 -7.01
CA TYR A 80 8.47 5.47 -7.37
C TYR A 80 9.67 4.82 -6.66
N ALA A 81 10.78 5.53 -6.53
CA ALA A 81 11.93 5.05 -5.75
C ALA A 81 11.54 4.79 -4.28
N ALA A 82 10.75 5.68 -3.68
CA ALA A 82 10.24 5.50 -2.33
C ALA A 82 9.26 4.31 -2.24
N TYR A 83 8.36 4.11 -3.22
CA TYR A 83 7.47 2.94 -3.24
C TYR A 83 8.24 1.61 -3.37
N VAL A 84 9.26 1.55 -4.23
CA VAL A 84 10.16 0.39 -4.33
C VAL A 84 10.82 0.10 -2.98
N PHE A 85 11.28 1.13 -2.29
CA PHE A 85 11.85 0.99 -0.95
C PHE A 85 10.83 0.44 0.06
N LEU A 86 9.57 0.90 0.01
CA LEU A 86 8.52 0.39 0.90
C LEU A 86 8.17 -1.08 0.63
N ILE A 87 8.16 -1.51 -0.63
CA ILE A 87 8.01 -2.94 -0.97
C ILE A 87 9.18 -3.75 -0.35
N TRP A 88 10.40 -3.27 -0.53
CA TRP A 88 11.58 -3.89 0.06
C TRP A 88 11.48 -3.94 1.59
N LEU A 89 11.04 -2.86 2.25
CA LEU A 89 10.79 -2.83 3.69
C LEU A 89 9.76 -3.90 4.09
N GLY A 90 8.62 -3.97 3.39
CA GLY A 90 7.59 -4.99 3.63
C GLY A 90 8.12 -6.41 3.57
N ARG A 91 9.02 -6.70 2.63
CA ARG A 91 9.68 -8.02 2.51
C ARG A 91 10.58 -8.41 3.70
N ARG A 92 10.87 -7.51 4.61
CA ARG A 92 11.59 -7.77 5.87
C ARG A 92 10.67 -8.25 6.99
N PHE A 93 9.36 -8.20 6.78
CA PHE A 93 8.36 -8.64 7.73
C PHE A 93 7.80 -10.01 7.32
N SER A 94 7.50 -10.84 8.33
CA SER A 94 6.79 -12.11 8.09
C SER A 94 5.29 -11.84 8.02
N PRO A 95 4.54 -12.49 7.10
CA PRO A 95 3.06 -12.46 7.10
C PRO A 95 2.47 -12.92 8.44
N LYS A 96 3.16 -13.83 9.14
CA LYS A 96 2.76 -14.35 10.46
C LYS A 96 3.07 -13.42 11.62
N ALA A 97 3.75 -12.28 11.41
CA ALA A 97 4.04 -11.30 12.46
C ALA A 97 2.75 -10.80 13.12
N SER A 98 2.85 -10.27 14.33
CA SER A 98 1.69 -9.74 15.06
C SER A 98 1.05 -8.58 14.30
N PHE A 99 -0.26 -8.38 14.51
CA PHE A 99 -0.99 -7.23 13.95
C PHE A 99 -0.28 -5.91 14.26
N VAL A 100 0.12 -5.72 15.53
CA VAL A 100 0.81 -4.50 15.98
C VAL A 100 2.17 -4.33 15.29
N GLY A 101 2.92 -5.42 15.11
CA GLY A 101 4.20 -5.40 14.40
C GLY A 101 4.05 -4.98 12.94
N LEU A 102 3.04 -5.53 12.23
CA LEU A 102 2.75 -5.17 10.84
C LEU A 102 2.19 -3.75 10.71
N LEU A 103 1.32 -3.32 11.62
CA LEU A 103 0.82 -1.95 11.68
C LEU A 103 1.98 -0.96 11.89
N GLY A 104 2.86 -1.24 12.86
CA GLY A 104 4.06 -0.45 13.10
C GLY A 104 4.99 -0.38 11.89
N GLY A 105 5.15 -1.49 11.17
CA GLY A 105 5.91 -1.55 9.91
C GLY A 105 5.31 -0.65 8.82
N GLY A 106 3.98 -0.65 8.65
CA GLY A 106 3.29 0.22 7.70
C GLY A 106 3.39 1.70 8.06
N VAL A 107 3.24 2.03 9.35
CA VAL A 107 3.44 3.40 9.86
C VAL A 107 4.88 3.86 9.63
N LEU A 108 5.87 3.01 9.94
CA LEU A 108 7.28 3.29 9.63
C LEU A 108 7.48 3.51 8.13
N GLY A 109 6.84 2.70 7.27
CA GLY A 109 6.85 2.88 5.82
C GLY A 109 6.35 4.27 5.41
N ALA A 110 5.22 4.73 5.96
CA ALA A 110 4.67 6.05 5.69
C ALA A 110 5.62 7.19 6.11
N ILE A 111 6.27 7.06 7.27
CA ILE A 111 7.30 8.00 7.75
C ILE A 111 8.48 8.04 6.77
N LEU A 112 9.00 6.86 6.40
CA LEU A 112 10.15 6.76 5.50
C LEU A 112 9.82 7.28 4.09
N PHE A 113 8.61 7.00 3.58
CA PHE A 113 8.16 7.59 2.32
C PHE A 113 8.24 9.11 2.35
N TYR A 114 7.66 9.72 3.38
CA TYR A 114 7.69 11.16 3.57
C TYR A 114 9.12 11.72 3.63
N LEU A 115 9.98 11.11 4.43
CA LEU A 115 11.37 11.53 4.56
C LEU A 115 12.15 11.40 3.25
N ILE A 116 12.01 10.28 2.55
CA ILE A 116 12.71 10.03 1.27
C ILE A 116 12.28 11.05 0.22
N THR A 117 10.98 11.23 0.01
CA THR A 117 10.47 12.08 -1.07
C THR A 117 10.75 13.57 -0.82
N ASN A 118 10.57 14.05 0.41
CA ASN A 118 10.84 15.46 0.72
C ASN A 118 12.35 15.76 0.79
N THR A 119 13.18 14.81 1.26
CA THR A 119 14.63 14.96 1.19
C THR A 119 15.12 14.99 -0.27
N ALA A 120 14.57 14.13 -1.13
CA ALA A 120 14.88 14.15 -2.57
C ALA A 120 14.42 15.46 -3.21
N SER A 121 13.23 15.96 -2.86
CA SER A 121 12.72 17.24 -3.34
C SER A 121 13.62 18.40 -2.92
N TRP A 122 14.14 18.40 -1.71
CA TRP A 122 15.12 19.40 -1.25
C TRP A 122 16.46 19.26 -1.98
N LEU A 123 16.98 18.04 -2.07
CA LEU A 123 18.32 17.78 -2.62
C LEU A 123 18.40 18.11 -4.13
N PHE A 124 17.40 17.67 -4.89
CA PHE A 124 17.38 17.84 -6.34
C PHE A 124 16.61 19.08 -6.77
N ASN A 125 15.77 19.62 -5.93
CA ASN A 125 14.94 20.80 -6.14
C ASN A 125 14.39 20.93 -7.58
N PRO A 126 13.59 19.95 -8.06
CA PRO A 126 13.19 19.90 -9.46
C PRO A 126 12.34 21.09 -9.90
N PHE A 127 11.65 21.74 -8.96
CA PHE A 127 10.78 22.89 -9.22
C PHE A 127 11.47 24.24 -9.01
N GLY A 128 12.73 24.26 -8.60
CA GLY A 128 13.49 25.50 -8.36
C GLY A 128 12.98 26.32 -7.17
N ASN A 129 12.45 25.65 -6.14
CA ASN A 129 11.88 26.31 -4.96
C ASN A 129 12.97 27.11 -4.20
N PRO A 130 12.81 28.43 -4.01
CA PRO A 130 13.82 29.27 -3.38
C PRO A 130 14.04 28.94 -1.90
N GLU A 131 13.04 28.36 -1.22
CA GLU A 131 13.12 27.96 0.18
C GLU A 131 14.03 26.75 0.40
N TYR A 132 14.28 25.93 -0.64
CA TYR A 132 15.05 24.69 -0.57
C TYR A 132 16.56 24.95 -0.77
N THR A 133 17.10 25.84 0.05
CA THR A 133 18.54 26.09 0.09
C THR A 133 19.32 24.83 0.50
N ARG A 134 20.52 24.63 -0.06
CA ARG A 134 21.36 23.43 0.19
C ARG A 134 22.07 23.50 1.54
N ASN A 135 21.29 23.61 2.62
CA ASN A 135 21.73 23.59 4.00
C ASN A 135 20.67 22.98 4.90
N LEU A 136 20.96 22.82 6.20
CA LEU A 136 20.04 22.23 7.16
C LEU A 136 18.70 22.99 7.26
N ILE A 137 18.73 24.33 7.14
CA ILE A 137 17.52 25.16 7.20
C ILE A 137 16.62 24.85 6.01
N GLY A 138 17.16 24.73 4.79
CA GLY A 138 16.41 24.34 3.60
C GLY A 138 15.81 22.92 3.72
N LEU A 139 16.55 21.98 4.30
CA LEU A 139 16.01 20.63 4.56
C LEU A 139 14.87 20.68 5.59
N LEU A 140 15.03 21.44 6.68
CA LEU A 140 13.97 21.60 7.68
C LEU A 140 12.73 22.24 7.06
N LYS A 141 12.88 23.25 6.19
CA LYS A 141 11.75 23.84 5.45
C LYS A 141 11.06 22.80 4.56
N ALA A 142 11.81 22.02 3.81
CA ALA A 142 11.24 20.96 2.97
C ALA A 142 10.45 19.91 3.77
N LEU A 143 10.87 19.63 5.00
CA LEU A 143 10.23 18.69 5.91
C LEU A 143 9.11 19.32 6.78
N THR A 144 8.93 20.62 6.78
CA THR A 144 7.95 21.28 7.67
C THR A 144 7.03 22.25 6.95
N THR A 145 7.50 23.43 6.60
CA THR A 145 6.71 24.51 6.03
C THR A 145 6.52 24.38 4.51
N GLY A 146 7.47 23.76 3.82
CA GLY A 146 7.43 23.66 2.35
C GLY A 146 7.75 24.98 1.65
N THR A 147 7.06 25.24 0.54
CA THR A 147 7.22 26.41 -0.31
C THR A 147 6.03 27.36 -0.19
N ALA A 148 6.27 28.65 -0.36
CA ALA A 148 5.22 29.66 -0.33
C ALA A 148 4.14 29.40 -1.40
N GLY A 149 2.89 29.70 -1.06
CA GLY A 149 1.75 29.48 -1.95
C GLY A 149 1.18 28.06 -1.98
N TRP A 150 1.78 27.12 -1.24
CA TRP A 150 1.28 25.75 -1.08
C TRP A 150 0.95 25.43 0.39
N PRO A 151 0.09 24.42 0.68
CA PRO A 151 -0.09 23.93 2.03
C PRO A 151 1.23 23.52 2.67
N GLN A 152 1.33 23.61 3.99
CA GLN A 152 2.57 23.26 4.68
C GLN A 152 2.89 21.77 4.54
N THR A 153 4.15 21.42 4.35
CA THR A 153 4.59 20.03 4.12
C THR A 153 4.20 19.10 5.27
N TRP A 154 4.19 19.59 6.52
CA TRP A 154 3.76 18.80 7.67
C TRP A 154 2.27 18.38 7.61
N GLU A 155 1.41 19.13 6.91
CA GLU A 155 0.00 18.75 6.71
C GLU A 155 -0.10 17.51 5.81
N PHE A 156 0.73 17.45 4.78
CA PHE A 156 0.88 16.26 3.94
C PHE A 156 1.43 15.09 4.75
N PHE A 157 2.40 15.33 5.64
CA PHE A 157 2.92 14.30 6.54
C PHE A 157 1.82 13.72 7.43
N ARG A 158 1.04 14.57 8.07
CA ARG A 158 -0.10 14.13 8.88
C ARG A 158 -1.03 13.20 8.09
N ASN A 159 -1.40 13.60 6.87
CA ASN A 159 -2.28 12.82 6.02
C ASN A 159 -1.65 11.50 5.57
N THR A 160 -0.35 11.52 5.21
CA THR A 160 0.44 10.33 4.87
C THR A 160 0.49 9.35 6.06
N LEU A 161 0.76 9.86 7.25
CA LEU A 161 0.87 9.06 8.47
C LEU A 161 -0.47 8.41 8.84
N LEU A 162 -1.55 9.20 8.87
CA LEU A 162 -2.89 8.72 9.19
C LEU A 162 -3.39 7.69 8.18
N SER A 163 -3.21 7.95 6.88
CA SER A 163 -3.62 7.01 5.83
C SER A 163 -2.76 5.74 5.83
N GLY A 164 -1.45 5.88 6.02
CA GLY A 164 -0.54 4.74 6.13
C GLY A 164 -0.93 3.82 7.30
N GLY A 165 -1.24 4.37 8.46
CA GLY A 165 -1.73 3.63 9.62
C GLY A 165 -3.10 2.99 9.37
N LEU A 166 -4.08 3.79 8.92
CA LEU A 166 -5.45 3.32 8.68
C LEU A 166 -5.50 2.18 7.66
N PHE A 167 -4.94 2.39 6.47
CA PHE A 167 -5.02 1.39 5.41
C PHE A 167 -4.15 0.16 5.70
N THR A 168 -3.00 0.31 6.38
CA THR A 168 -2.24 -0.85 6.85
C THR A 168 -3.06 -1.65 7.85
N GLY A 169 -3.70 -1.00 8.82
CA GLY A 169 -4.56 -1.67 9.79
C GLY A 169 -5.72 -2.42 9.12
N LEU A 170 -6.39 -1.80 8.15
CA LEU A 170 -7.45 -2.43 7.38
C LEU A 170 -6.96 -3.63 6.56
N PHE A 171 -5.84 -3.50 5.84
CA PHE A 171 -5.31 -4.56 4.99
C PHE A 171 -4.77 -5.73 5.82
N VAL A 172 -3.99 -5.46 6.86
CA VAL A 172 -3.48 -6.50 7.77
C VAL A 172 -4.62 -7.17 8.52
N GLY A 173 -5.60 -6.40 9.00
CA GLY A 173 -6.80 -6.93 9.65
C GLY A 173 -7.59 -7.88 8.75
N ALA A 174 -7.84 -7.47 7.51
CA ALA A 174 -8.53 -8.30 6.52
C ALA A 174 -7.75 -9.59 6.21
N MET A 175 -6.42 -9.53 6.06
CA MET A 175 -5.60 -10.72 5.83
C MET A 175 -5.66 -11.68 7.01
N LYS A 176 -5.52 -11.20 8.24
CA LYS A 176 -5.59 -12.05 9.45
C LYS A 176 -6.96 -12.67 9.68
N LEU A 177 -8.05 -11.95 9.37
CA LEU A 177 -9.40 -12.51 9.42
C LEU A 177 -9.59 -13.62 8.38
N THR A 178 -9.03 -13.47 7.19
CA THR A 178 -9.06 -14.52 6.15
C THR A 178 -8.30 -15.76 6.61
N GLU A 179 -7.07 -15.60 7.10
CA GLU A 179 -6.27 -16.70 7.64
C GLU A 179 -6.99 -17.44 8.78
N ALA A 180 -7.62 -16.72 9.71
CA ALA A 180 -8.38 -17.31 10.81
C ALA A 180 -9.60 -18.10 10.31
N SER A 181 -10.31 -17.58 9.29
CA SER A 181 -11.48 -18.26 8.72
C SER A 181 -11.11 -19.53 7.94
N GLU A 182 -9.97 -19.52 7.25
CA GLU A 182 -9.45 -20.69 6.53
C GLU A 182 -9.04 -21.78 7.52
N SER A 183 -8.28 -21.43 8.57
CA SER A 183 -7.88 -22.37 9.62
C SER A 183 -9.06 -22.98 10.38
N ALA A 184 -10.15 -22.22 10.59
CA ALA A 184 -11.37 -22.73 11.21
C ALA A 184 -12.11 -23.74 10.30
N LYS A 185 -12.13 -23.49 8.99
CA LYS A 185 -12.73 -24.40 8.01
C LYS A 185 -11.94 -25.72 7.89
N GLU A 186 -10.61 -25.65 7.88
CA GLU A 186 -9.75 -26.83 7.84
C GLU A 186 -9.98 -27.73 9.06
N LYS A 187 -10.01 -27.16 10.27
CA LYS A 187 -10.30 -27.91 11.50
C LYS A 187 -11.69 -28.53 11.50
N GLY A 188 -12.72 -27.81 11.04
CA GLY A 188 -14.08 -28.35 10.95
C GLY A 188 -14.25 -29.41 9.85
N ALA A 189 -13.37 -29.47 8.86
CA ALA A 189 -13.34 -30.53 7.85
C ALA A 189 -12.64 -31.79 8.38
N GLU A 190 -11.61 -31.65 9.23
CA GLU A 190 -10.94 -32.77 9.89
C GLU A 190 -11.80 -33.44 10.99
N GLU A 191 -12.72 -32.68 11.62
CA GLU A 191 -13.62 -33.18 12.67
C GLU A 191 -14.87 -33.91 12.12
N LYS A 192 -15.13 -33.90 10.81
CA LYS A 192 -16.22 -34.72 10.25
C LYS A 192 -15.81 -36.19 10.29
N PRO A 193 -16.54 -37.08 11.01
CA PRO A 193 -16.28 -38.51 10.97
C PRO A 193 -16.35 -38.99 9.52
N ALA A 194 -15.41 -39.85 9.12
CA ALA A 194 -15.56 -40.59 7.88
C ALA A 194 -16.94 -41.29 7.92
N GLU A 195 -17.80 -41.02 6.96
CA GLU A 195 -19.04 -41.80 6.81
C GLU A 195 -18.65 -43.28 6.79
N GLU A 196 -19.12 -44.03 7.78
CA GLU A 196 -18.98 -45.47 7.77
C GLU A 196 -19.59 -46.00 6.45
N PRO A 197 -18.84 -46.83 5.68
CA PRO A 197 -19.40 -47.39 4.48
C PRO A 197 -20.70 -48.13 4.83
N GLU A 198 -21.84 -47.75 4.21
CA GLU A 198 -23.09 -48.44 4.32
C GLU A 198 -22.85 -49.95 4.15
N ALA A 199 -23.19 -50.75 5.18
CA ALA A 199 -23.06 -52.20 5.14
C ALA A 199 -23.89 -52.73 3.96
N GLU A 200 -23.27 -53.42 3.01
CA GLU A 200 -23.96 -54.14 1.95
C GLU A 200 -25.03 -55.04 2.57
N PRO A 201 -26.28 -55.05 2.06
CA PRO A 201 -27.30 -55.95 2.56
C PRO A 201 -26.88 -57.40 2.28
N ALA A 202 -26.92 -58.23 3.34
CA ALA A 202 -26.60 -59.64 3.26
C ALA A 202 -27.43 -60.34 2.18
N PRO A 203 -26.87 -61.27 1.37
CA PRO A 203 -27.59 -61.99 0.34
C PRO A 203 -28.65 -62.85 1.00
N GLY A 204 -29.94 -62.61 0.61
CA GLY A 204 -31.09 -63.32 1.13
C GLY A 204 -31.01 -64.84 0.88
N GLU A 205 -31.25 -65.60 1.91
CA GLU A 205 -31.40 -67.04 1.83
C GLU A 205 -32.51 -67.44 0.84
N ALA A 206 -32.12 -68.17 -0.19
CA ALA A 206 -33.06 -68.83 -1.08
C ALA A 206 -33.81 -69.94 -0.29
N LYS A 207 -35.11 -69.77 -0.05
CA LYS A 207 -35.96 -70.83 0.44
C LYS A 207 -36.39 -71.69 -0.74
N ALA A 208 -36.14 -73.02 -0.54
CA ALA A 208 -36.59 -74.09 -1.39
C ALA A 208 -38.12 -74.25 -1.38
#